data_9e99076fc270c3b800740bda0b2147f9
#
_entry.id   9e99076fc270c3b800740bda0b2147f9
#
_cell.length_a   1.000
_cell.length_b   1.000
_cell.length_c   1.000
_cell.angle_alpha   90.00
_cell.angle_beta   90.00
_cell.angle_gamma   90.00
#
_symmetry.space_group_name_H-M   'P 1'
#
loop_
_entity.id
_entity.type
_entity.pdbx_description
1 polymer ?
#
loop_
_entity_poly.entity_id
_entity_poly.type
_entity_poly.pdbx_seq_one_letter_code
_entity_poly.pdbx_strand_id
1 'polypeptide(L)'
;SLKLKRGARVALVAETHPMFHRFFFACQYAGLIPVALPAGLQVGARAAYVEQLERMLDSCGADVAIAPDSHIGFLRQAAERIDLIKCGTPEEFDILPSSKEPLKPLESNDIAYLQYTSGSTRFPRGVEITQKCVMSNLRDISIHGLKIDGNDRMVSWLPFYHDMGLVGFVLLPLANQLSAD
;
A
#
# COMPACT_ATOMS: atom_id res chain seq x y z
N SER A 1 -20.22 4.64 5.19
CA SER A 1 -19.60 4.24 3.92
C SER A 1 -19.17 5.47 3.14
N LEU A 2 -17.93 5.49 2.65
CA LEU A 2 -17.38 6.61 1.87
C LEU A 2 -17.87 6.64 0.41
N LYS A 3 -18.63 5.61 -0.02
CA LYS A 3 -19.13 5.47 -1.40
C LYS A 3 -18.04 5.62 -2.47
N LEU A 4 -16.87 5.05 -2.23
CA LEU A 4 -15.75 5.05 -3.16
C LEU A 4 -16.12 4.32 -4.45
N LYS A 5 -15.68 4.84 -5.58
CA LYS A 5 -15.84 4.17 -6.87
C LYS A 5 -14.83 3.03 -7.00
N ARG A 6 -15.16 1.99 -7.79
CA ARG A 6 -14.17 0.97 -8.17
C ARG A 6 -12.95 1.63 -8.78
N GLY A 7 -11.77 1.18 -8.39
CA GLY A 7 -10.49 1.77 -8.80
C GLY A 7 -10.09 3.05 -8.07
N ALA A 8 -10.87 3.51 -7.07
CA ALA A 8 -10.46 4.62 -6.21
C ALA A 8 -9.15 4.29 -5.49
N ARG A 9 -8.27 5.27 -5.37
CA ARG A 9 -6.92 5.09 -4.85
C ARG A 9 -6.85 5.43 -3.37
N VAL A 10 -6.35 4.47 -2.60
CA VAL A 10 -6.22 4.57 -1.14
C VAL A 10 -4.74 4.62 -0.78
N ALA A 11 -4.24 5.78 -0.43
CA ALA A 11 -2.87 5.99 0.00
C ALA A 11 -2.68 5.49 1.45
N LEU A 12 -1.71 4.61 1.66
CA LEU A 12 -1.42 3.96 2.94
C LEU A 12 0.01 4.25 3.35
N VAL A 13 0.24 4.96 4.46
CA VAL A 13 1.59 5.05 5.03
C VAL A 13 1.98 3.66 5.53
N ALA A 14 2.97 3.07 4.87
CA ALA A 14 3.34 1.67 5.00
C ALA A 14 4.33 1.44 6.15
N GLU A 15 3.93 1.76 7.36
CA GLU A 15 4.64 1.36 8.57
C GLU A 15 4.54 -0.16 8.75
N THR A 16 5.57 -0.78 9.34
CA THR A 16 5.57 -2.21 9.65
C THR A 16 4.62 -2.48 10.82
N HIS A 17 3.33 -2.55 10.49
CA HIS A 17 2.23 -2.71 11.45
C HIS A 17 1.08 -3.51 10.80
N PRO A 18 0.34 -4.35 11.55
CA PRO A 18 -0.78 -5.15 11.03
C PRO A 18 -1.85 -4.33 10.28
N MET A 19 -2.00 -3.05 10.62
CA MET A 19 -2.89 -2.11 9.94
C MET A 19 -2.62 -2.05 8.43
N PHE A 20 -1.34 -1.99 8.03
CA PHE A 20 -0.99 -1.92 6.61
C PHE A 20 -1.56 -3.12 5.85
N HIS A 21 -1.35 -4.35 6.33
CA HIS A 21 -1.88 -5.57 5.71
C HIS A 21 -3.40 -5.53 5.61
N ARG A 22 -4.07 -5.14 6.72
CA ARG A 22 -5.52 -5.08 6.78
C ARG A 22 -6.10 -4.15 5.71
N PHE A 23 -5.61 -2.92 5.61
CA PHE A 23 -6.11 -1.96 4.63
C PHE A 23 -5.66 -2.27 3.21
N PHE A 24 -4.45 -2.78 3.03
CA PHE A 24 -3.94 -3.17 1.71
C PHE A 24 -4.83 -4.25 1.07
N PHE A 25 -5.11 -5.34 1.79
CA PHE A 25 -5.95 -6.40 1.28
C PHE A 25 -7.43 -6.03 1.25
N ALA A 26 -7.93 -5.25 2.21
CA ALA A 26 -9.29 -4.74 2.18
C ALA A 26 -9.56 -3.92 0.91
N CYS A 27 -8.60 -3.11 0.44
CA CYS A 27 -8.72 -2.40 -0.82
C CYS A 27 -8.92 -3.35 -2.00
N GLN A 28 -8.13 -4.42 -2.09
CA GLN A 28 -8.24 -5.38 -3.20
C GLN A 28 -9.59 -6.12 -3.20
N TYR A 29 -10.09 -6.50 -2.03
CA TYR A 29 -11.42 -7.10 -1.90
C TYR A 29 -12.56 -6.14 -2.23
N ALA A 30 -12.39 -4.86 -1.95
CA ALA A 30 -13.37 -3.81 -2.25
C ALA A 30 -13.26 -3.26 -3.69
N GLY A 31 -12.31 -3.74 -4.50
CA GLY A 31 -12.08 -3.23 -5.85
C GLY A 31 -11.43 -1.85 -5.87
N LEU A 32 -10.64 -1.51 -4.82
CA LEU A 32 -9.89 -0.27 -4.67
C LEU A 32 -8.40 -0.53 -4.92
N ILE A 33 -7.63 0.53 -5.19
CA ILE A 33 -6.20 0.44 -5.48
C ILE A 33 -5.42 0.98 -4.27
N PRO A 34 -4.75 0.12 -3.49
CA PRO A 34 -3.86 0.58 -2.43
C PRO A 34 -2.58 1.18 -3.03
N VAL A 35 -2.09 2.25 -2.41
CA VAL A 35 -0.86 2.95 -2.77
C VAL A 35 0.04 3.03 -1.55
N ALA A 36 1.15 2.28 -1.54
CA ALA A 36 2.07 2.27 -0.42
C ALA A 36 2.93 3.54 -0.40
N LEU A 37 2.78 4.35 0.64
CA LEU A 37 3.58 5.55 0.89
C LEU A 37 4.71 5.26 1.90
N PRO A 38 5.86 5.95 1.80
CA PRO A 38 6.96 5.75 2.73
C PRO A 38 6.58 6.14 4.16
N ALA A 39 7.06 5.34 5.13
CA ALA A 39 6.90 5.55 6.57
C ALA A 39 8.19 6.02 7.25
N GLY A 40 9.21 6.44 6.51
CA GLY A 40 10.52 6.80 7.05
C GLY A 40 10.66 8.30 7.29
N LEU A 41 10.95 8.68 8.54
CA LEU A 41 11.39 10.02 8.91
C LEU A 41 12.90 10.01 9.11
N GLN A 42 13.63 10.74 8.26
CA GLN A 42 15.01 11.10 8.59
C GLN A 42 15.00 12.25 9.59
N VAL A 43 15.85 12.17 10.61
CA VAL A 43 15.99 13.23 11.63
C VAL A 43 16.27 14.55 10.95
N GLY A 44 15.43 15.57 11.20
CA GLY A 44 15.57 16.91 10.61
C GLY A 44 14.90 17.11 9.24
N ALA A 45 14.31 16.08 8.62
CA ALA A 45 13.74 16.17 7.26
C ALA A 45 12.20 16.30 7.23
N ARG A 46 11.57 16.85 8.29
CA ARG A 46 10.10 16.95 8.39
C ARG A 46 9.46 17.61 7.16
N ALA A 47 9.96 18.77 6.77
CA ALA A 47 9.39 19.51 5.63
C ALA A 47 9.54 18.73 4.31
N ALA A 48 10.69 18.12 4.08
CA ALA A 48 10.94 17.30 2.90
C ALA A 48 10.04 16.05 2.85
N TYR A 49 9.76 15.44 4.00
CA TYR A 49 8.87 14.29 4.08
C TYR A 49 7.41 14.68 3.77
N VAL A 50 6.92 15.80 4.33
CA VAL A 50 5.60 16.33 4.02
C VAL A 50 5.46 16.66 2.53
N GLU A 51 6.45 17.34 1.95
CA GLU A 51 6.50 17.65 0.51
C GLU A 51 6.50 16.38 -0.35
N GLN A 52 7.24 15.34 0.08
CA GLN A 52 7.24 14.05 -0.61
C GLN A 52 5.86 13.40 -0.58
N LEU A 53 5.19 13.36 0.58
CA LEU A 53 3.85 12.82 0.72
C LEU A 53 2.84 13.60 -0.12
N GLU A 54 2.87 14.95 -0.08
CA GLU A 54 2.00 15.82 -0.88
C GLU A 54 2.11 15.47 -2.38
N ARG A 55 3.32 15.39 -2.91
CA ARG A 55 3.56 15.04 -4.31
C ARG A 55 3.11 13.63 -4.67
N MET A 56 3.28 12.67 -3.76
CA MET A 56 2.83 11.30 -3.98
C MET A 56 1.30 11.21 -3.99
N LEU A 57 0.61 11.89 -3.06
CA LEU A 57 -0.84 11.99 -3.03
C LEU A 57 -1.41 12.60 -4.30
N ASP A 58 -0.83 13.72 -4.75
CA ASP A 58 -1.23 14.41 -5.97
C ASP A 58 -0.99 13.52 -7.21
N SER A 59 0.23 13.00 -7.37
CA SER A 59 0.62 12.22 -8.55
C SER A 59 -0.13 10.90 -8.69
N CYS A 60 -0.55 10.29 -7.58
CA CYS A 60 -1.40 9.10 -7.66
C CYS A 60 -2.89 9.45 -7.74
N GLY A 61 -3.29 10.70 -7.58
CA GLY A 61 -4.71 11.08 -7.52
C GLY A 61 -5.43 10.33 -6.40
N ALA A 62 -4.90 10.41 -5.18
CA ALA A 62 -5.49 9.71 -4.04
C ALA A 62 -6.90 10.20 -3.74
N ASP A 63 -7.84 9.28 -3.52
CA ASP A 63 -9.19 9.59 -3.03
C ASP A 63 -9.25 9.57 -1.50
N VAL A 64 -8.43 8.72 -0.89
CA VAL A 64 -8.37 8.50 0.57
C VAL A 64 -6.92 8.34 0.99
N ALA A 65 -6.59 8.84 2.20
CA ALA A 65 -5.27 8.66 2.77
C ALA A 65 -5.35 8.17 4.23
N ILE A 66 -4.53 7.18 4.58
CA ILE A 66 -4.53 6.53 5.90
C ILE A 66 -3.11 6.46 6.43
N ALA A 67 -2.92 6.86 7.67
CA ALA A 67 -1.66 6.70 8.38
C ALA A 67 -1.89 6.32 9.85
N PRO A 68 -0.97 5.58 10.47
CA PRO A 68 -0.98 5.37 11.91
C PRO A 68 -0.72 6.68 12.66
N ASP A 69 -1.02 6.72 13.98
CA ASP A 69 -0.89 7.90 14.83
C ASP A 69 0.50 8.54 14.77
N SER A 70 1.54 7.73 14.62
CA SER A 70 2.93 8.17 14.45
C SER A 70 3.16 9.08 13.23
N HIS A 71 2.32 8.94 12.19
CA HIS A 71 2.50 9.61 10.89
C HIS A 71 1.32 10.49 10.46
N ILE A 72 0.17 10.40 11.14
CA ILE A 72 -1.04 11.10 10.70
C ILE A 72 -0.87 12.63 10.65
N GLY A 73 -0.09 13.20 11.55
CA GLY A 73 0.17 14.65 11.55
C GLY A 73 0.87 15.13 10.27
N PHE A 74 1.82 14.33 9.75
CA PHE A 74 2.51 14.64 8.50
C PHE A 74 1.61 14.43 7.29
N LEU A 75 0.82 13.35 7.31
CA LEU A 75 -0.10 13.03 6.22
C LEU A 75 -1.19 14.10 6.10
N ARG A 76 -1.77 14.58 7.21
CA ARG A 76 -2.76 15.66 7.19
C ARG A 76 -2.16 16.96 6.66
N GLN A 77 -0.94 17.30 7.06
CA GLN A 77 -0.25 18.48 6.54
C GLN A 77 0.00 18.36 5.03
N ALA A 78 0.42 17.18 4.55
CA ALA A 78 0.61 16.91 3.13
C ALA A 78 -0.71 16.97 2.33
N ALA A 79 -1.82 16.62 2.97
CA ALA A 79 -3.14 16.58 2.37
C ALA A 79 -3.88 17.92 2.32
N GLU A 80 -3.36 18.99 2.96
CA GLU A 80 -4.05 20.30 3.05
C GLU A 80 -4.46 20.89 1.68
N ARG A 81 -3.72 20.54 0.62
CA ARG A 81 -3.96 21.06 -0.73
C ARG A 81 -4.49 20.00 -1.70
N ILE A 82 -4.75 18.80 -1.20
CA ILE A 82 -5.22 17.66 -2.00
C ILE A 82 -6.70 17.44 -1.70
N ASP A 83 -7.50 17.30 -2.74
CA ASP A 83 -8.95 17.06 -2.61
C ASP A 83 -9.22 15.59 -2.26
N LEU A 84 -9.05 15.24 -0.99
CA LEU A 84 -9.31 13.91 -0.47
C LEU A 84 -10.74 13.79 0.08
N ILE A 85 -11.40 12.67 -0.20
CA ILE A 85 -12.68 12.32 0.41
C ILE A 85 -12.52 12.14 1.92
N LYS A 86 -11.40 11.52 2.36
CA LYS A 86 -11.06 11.38 3.78
C LYS A 86 -9.55 11.15 3.96
N CYS A 87 -9.00 11.82 4.98
CA CYS A 87 -7.68 11.55 5.53
C CYS A 87 -7.82 11.24 7.02
N GLY A 88 -7.25 10.14 7.52
CA GLY A 88 -7.39 9.78 8.92
C GLY A 88 -6.57 8.58 9.38
N THR A 89 -6.73 8.23 10.67
CA THR A 89 -6.13 7.04 11.26
C THR A 89 -7.00 5.80 11.00
N PRO A 90 -6.45 4.59 11.17
CA PRO A 90 -7.22 3.35 11.08
C PRO A 90 -8.49 3.36 11.93
N GLU A 91 -8.40 3.88 13.16
CA GLU A 91 -9.50 3.95 14.12
C GLU A 91 -10.62 4.88 13.61
N GLU A 92 -10.28 5.99 12.97
CA GLU A 92 -11.23 6.91 12.34
C GLU A 92 -11.95 6.29 11.13
N PHE A 93 -11.39 5.25 10.53
CA PHE A 93 -12.04 4.46 9.48
C PHE A 93 -12.88 3.33 10.06
N ASP A 94 -12.47 2.72 11.17
CA ASP A 94 -13.18 1.61 11.81
C ASP A 94 -14.56 2.02 12.35
N ILE A 95 -14.74 3.27 12.76
CA ILE A 95 -16.04 3.80 13.22
C ILE A 95 -16.99 4.18 12.08
N LEU A 96 -16.55 4.11 10.81
CA LEU A 96 -17.42 4.41 9.69
C LEU A 96 -18.49 3.33 9.50
N PRO A 97 -19.72 3.72 9.11
CA PRO A 97 -20.76 2.75 8.82
C PRO A 97 -20.32 1.77 7.73
N SER A 98 -20.56 0.48 7.96
CA SER A 98 -20.28 -0.56 6.97
C SER A 98 -21.13 -0.39 5.71
N SER A 99 -20.58 -0.73 4.56
CA SER A 99 -21.34 -0.84 3.33
C SER A 99 -22.17 -2.13 3.35
N LYS A 100 -23.39 -2.04 2.80
CA LYS A 100 -24.24 -3.23 2.56
C LYS A 100 -24.06 -3.79 1.15
N GLU A 101 -23.26 -3.13 0.32
CA GLU A 101 -22.98 -3.59 -1.03
C GLU A 101 -22.07 -4.83 -1.02
N PRO A 102 -22.30 -5.79 -1.91
CA PRO A 102 -21.44 -6.96 -2.02
C PRO A 102 -20.03 -6.54 -2.43
N LEU A 103 -19.03 -7.21 -1.85
CA LEU A 103 -17.65 -7.02 -2.24
C LEU A 103 -17.45 -7.46 -3.70
N LYS A 104 -16.69 -6.67 -4.44
CA LYS A 104 -16.29 -6.94 -5.83
C LYS A 104 -14.76 -6.92 -5.91
N PRO A 105 -14.09 -8.05 -5.60
CA PRO A 105 -12.64 -8.12 -5.64
C PRO A 105 -12.05 -7.69 -7.00
N LEU A 106 -10.78 -7.31 -6.99
CA LEU A 106 -10.04 -7.01 -8.20
C LEU A 106 -9.86 -8.28 -9.05
N GLU A 107 -10.00 -8.12 -10.36
CA GLU A 107 -9.83 -9.19 -11.35
C GLU A 107 -8.41 -9.17 -11.93
N SER A 108 -8.09 -10.18 -12.75
CA SER A 108 -6.73 -10.40 -13.28
C SER A 108 -6.11 -9.18 -13.97
N ASN A 109 -6.89 -8.41 -14.69
CA ASN A 109 -6.41 -7.23 -15.44
C ASN A 109 -6.56 -5.91 -14.66
N ASP A 110 -7.20 -5.94 -13.49
CA ASP A 110 -7.30 -4.76 -12.64
C ASP A 110 -5.94 -4.43 -12.02
N ILE A 111 -5.74 -3.17 -11.68
CA ILE A 111 -4.54 -2.71 -10.96
C ILE A 111 -4.63 -3.24 -9.54
N ALA A 112 -3.67 -4.08 -9.14
CA ALA A 112 -3.56 -4.64 -7.79
C ALA A 112 -3.14 -3.58 -6.78
N TYR A 113 -2.14 -2.80 -7.13
CA TYR A 113 -1.62 -1.70 -6.33
C TYR A 113 -0.77 -0.77 -7.19
N LEU A 114 -0.47 0.39 -6.63
CA LEU A 114 0.45 1.34 -7.21
C LEU A 114 1.74 1.35 -6.37
N GLN A 115 2.88 1.10 -7.02
CA GLN A 115 4.20 1.05 -6.39
C GLN A 115 5.01 2.27 -6.78
N TYR A 116 5.47 3.04 -5.81
CA TYR A 116 6.45 4.08 -6.06
C TYR A 116 7.86 3.50 -6.14
N THR A 117 8.60 3.88 -7.17
CA THR A 117 10.00 3.47 -7.36
C THR A 117 10.94 4.59 -6.94
N SER A 118 12.09 4.22 -6.39
CA SER A 118 13.14 5.17 -6.03
C SER A 118 13.90 5.79 -7.22
N GLY A 119 13.49 5.47 -8.45
CA GLY A 119 14.02 5.85 -9.77
C GLY A 119 15.18 6.85 -9.82
N SER A 120 15.93 6.85 -10.91
CA SER A 120 17.03 7.80 -11.20
C SER A 120 16.57 9.25 -11.36
N THR A 121 15.27 9.51 -11.32
CA THR A 121 14.66 10.84 -11.43
C THR A 121 14.46 11.45 -10.04
N ARG A 122 14.52 12.79 -9.98
CA ARG A 122 14.36 13.58 -8.74
C ARG A 122 13.11 13.24 -7.91
N PHE A 123 12.10 12.64 -8.54
CA PHE A 123 10.83 12.27 -7.89
C PHE A 123 10.48 10.81 -8.17
N PRO A 124 9.96 10.06 -7.17
CA PRO A 124 9.45 8.73 -7.35
C PRO A 124 8.34 8.69 -8.41
N ARG A 125 8.34 7.64 -9.24
CA ARG A 125 7.26 7.40 -10.19
C ARG A 125 6.34 6.30 -9.68
N GLY A 126 5.04 6.53 -9.74
CA GLY A 126 4.04 5.50 -9.44
C GLY A 126 3.91 4.54 -10.62
N VAL A 127 4.16 3.26 -10.38
CA VAL A 127 4.00 2.18 -11.37
C VAL A 127 2.73 1.41 -11.04
N GLU A 128 1.84 1.30 -12.02
CA GLU A 128 0.61 0.51 -11.91
C GLU A 128 0.92 -0.96 -12.12
N ILE A 129 0.67 -1.78 -11.10
CA ILE A 129 0.92 -3.23 -11.12
C ILE A 129 -0.42 -3.96 -11.15
N THR A 130 -0.68 -4.77 -12.17
CA THR A 130 -1.92 -5.54 -12.28
C THR A 130 -1.86 -6.84 -11.45
N GLN A 131 -3.04 -7.38 -11.09
CA GLN A 131 -3.13 -8.69 -10.40
C GLN A 131 -2.40 -9.79 -11.17
N LYS A 132 -2.53 -9.81 -12.48
CA LYS A 132 -1.84 -10.77 -13.34
C LYS A 132 -0.31 -10.66 -13.22
N CYS A 133 0.22 -9.42 -13.22
CA CYS A 133 1.66 -9.20 -13.07
C CYS A 133 2.16 -9.67 -11.69
N VAL A 134 1.41 -9.36 -10.62
CA VAL A 134 1.73 -9.83 -9.26
C VAL A 134 1.79 -11.35 -9.22
N MET A 135 0.72 -12.02 -9.63
CA MET A 135 0.63 -13.47 -9.55
C MET A 135 1.68 -14.18 -10.40
N SER A 136 1.98 -13.65 -11.60
CA SER A 136 3.07 -14.19 -12.43
C SER A 136 4.42 -14.06 -11.75
N ASN A 137 4.72 -12.86 -11.20
CA ASN A 137 6.00 -12.60 -10.53
C ASN A 137 6.16 -13.45 -9.27
N LEU A 138 5.12 -13.56 -8.41
CA LEU A 138 5.15 -14.41 -7.22
C LEU A 138 5.40 -15.87 -7.57
N ARG A 139 4.74 -16.38 -8.62
CA ARG A 139 4.94 -17.75 -9.10
C ARG A 139 6.39 -17.98 -9.57
N ASP A 140 6.93 -17.07 -10.36
CA ASP A 140 8.27 -17.20 -10.90
C ASP A 140 9.33 -17.12 -9.80
N ILE A 141 9.17 -16.21 -8.83
CA ILE A 141 10.04 -16.16 -7.64
C ILE A 141 9.96 -17.46 -6.85
N SER A 142 8.75 -17.98 -6.59
CA SER A 142 8.56 -19.19 -5.80
C SER A 142 9.19 -20.41 -6.46
N ILE A 143 8.95 -20.64 -7.76
CA ILE A 143 9.31 -21.87 -8.44
C ILE A 143 10.74 -21.82 -8.99
N HIS A 144 11.10 -20.73 -9.64
CA HIS A 144 12.35 -20.62 -10.40
C HIS A 144 13.44 -19.86 -9.64
N GLY A 145 13.05 -18.85 -8.86
CA GLY A 145 13.98 -18.03 -8.06
C GLY A 145 14.42 -18.75 -6.80
N LEU A 146 13.55 -18.75 -5.78
CA LEU A 146 13.86 -19.26 -4.46
C LEU A 146 13.62 -20.76 -4.28
N LYS A 147 12.83 -21.40 -5.17
CA LYS A 147 12.45 -22.83 -5.07
C LYS A 147 11.80 -23.15 -3.72
N ILE A 148 10.85 -22.31 -3.34
CA ILE A 148 10.18 -22.35 -2.03
C ILE A 148 9.52 -23.71 -1.80
N ASP A 149 9.68 -24.26 -0.60
CA ASP A 149 8.93 -25.40 -0.11
C ASP A 149 8.13 -25.04 1.17
N GLY A 150 7.20 -25.90 1.58
CA GLY A 150 6.29 -25.63 2.70
C GLY A 150 6.95 -25.59 4.09
N ASN A 151 8.25 -25.86 4.21
CA ASN A 151 9.01 -25.79 5.45
C ASN A 151 9.80 -24.49 5.58
N ASP A 152 9.84 -23.69 4.51
CA ASP A 152 10.55 -22.43 4.51
C ASP A 152 9.90 -21.41 5.47
N ARG A 153 10.72 -20.54 6.04
CA ARG A 153 10.30 -19.39 6.83
C ARG A 153 11.01 -18.16 6.31
N MET A 154 10.31 -17.04 6.33
CA MET A 154 10.86 -15.76 5.86
C MET A 154 11.05 -14.80 7.03
N VAL A 155 12.17 -14.07 7.01
CA VAL A 155 12.45 -13.00 7.99
C VAL A 155 12.91 -11.78 7.23
N SER A 156 12.35 -10.60 7.55
CA SER A 156 12.73 -9.36 6.88
C SER A 156 12.58 -8.15 7.78
N TRP A 157 13.51 -7.21 7.60
CA TRP A 157 13.44 -5.85 8.15
C TRP A 157 13.12 -4.80 7.08
N LEU A 158 12.79 -5.24 5.85
CA LEU A 158 12.54 -4.33 4.74
C LEU A 158 11.21 -3.61 4.90
N PRO A 159 11.15 -2.31 4.62
CA PRO A 159 9.92 -1.55 4.73
C PRO A 159 8.89 -1.97 3.65
N PHE A 160 7.61 -1.98 4.03
CA PHE A 160 6.52 -2.41 3.14
C PHE A 160 6.24 -1.47 1.96
N TYR A 161 6.73 -0.23 2.00
CA TYR A 161 6.63 0.67 0.84
C TYR A 161 7.69 0.39 -0.24
N HIS A 162 8.69 -0.44 0.05
CA HIS A 162 9.69 -0.87 -0.92
C HIS A 162 9.20 -2.14 -1.64
N ASP A 163 9.47 -2.24 -2.95
CA ASP A 163 9.04 -3.37 -3.77
C ASP A 163 9.50 -4.73 -3.21
N MET A 164 10.75 -4.84 -2.79
CA MET A 164 11.25 -6.07 -2.18
C MET A 164 10.56 -6.38 -0.85
N GLY A 165 10.27 -5.39 -0.01
CA GLY A 165 9.54 -5.57 1.24
C GLY A 165 8.10 -6.02 0.97
N LEU A 166 7.39 -5.34 0.07
CA LEU A 166 6.01 -5.67 -0.25
C LEU A 166 5.90 -7.01 -0.98
N VAL A 167 6.62 -7.18 -2.09
CA VAL A 167 6.50 -8.39 -2.93
C VAL A 167 7.15 -9.58 -2.25
N GLY A 168 8.38 -9.43 -1.79
CA GLY A 168 9.18 -10.55 -1.25
C GLY A 168 8.76 -10.99 0.15
N PHE A 169 8.26 -10.08 0.99
CA PHE A 169 8.05 -10.40 2.41
C PHE A 169 6.63 -10.14 2.94
N VAL A 170 5.72 -9.62 2.11
CA VAL A 170 4.28 -9.58 2.41
C VAL A 170 3.52 -10.51 1.46
N LEU A 171 3.65 -10.30 0.14
CA LEU A 171 2.85 -11.02 -0.84
C LEU A 171 3.34 -12.45 -1.07
N LEU A 172 4.64 -12.65 -1.15
CA LEU A 172 5.25 -13.96 -1.44
C LEU A 172 4.98 -15.00 -0.33
N PRO A 173 5.24 -14.72 0.97
CA PRO A 173 4.92 -15.67 2.02
C PRO A 173 3.42 -15.95 2.10
N LEU A 174 2.57 -14.95 1.92
CA LEU A 174 1.12 -15.15 1.90
C LEU A 174 0.69 -16.09 0.76
N ALA A 175 1.22 -15.89 -0.46
CA ALA A 175 0.89 -16.71 -1.63
C ALA A 175 1.34 -18.16 -1.48
N ASN A 176 2.40 -18.41 -0.70
CA ASN A 176 2.96 -19.74 -0.43
C ASN A 176 2.56 -20.31 0.93
N GLN A 177 1.71 -19.60 1.70
CA GLN A 177 1.26 -19.99 3.04
C GLN A 177 2.42 -20.23 4.03
N LEU A 178 3.46 -19.40 3.93
CA LEU A 178 4.64 -19.45 4.79
C LEU A 178 4.52 -18.50 5.98
N SER A 179 5.23 -18.83 7.07
CA SER A 179 5.44 -17.90 8.17
C SER A 179 6.43 -16.81 7.75
N ALA A 180 6.11 -15.56 8.13
CA ALA A 180 7.00 -14.40 7.95
C ALA A 180 7.13 -13.65 9.27
N ASP A 181 8.38 -13.35 9.70
CA ASP A 181 8.74 -12.65 10.92
C ASP A 181 9.49 -11.35 10.61
#